data_1db74ee33e3128fbf0e8df40e78743ce
#
_entry.id   1db74ee33e3128fbf0e8df40e78743ce
#
_cell.length_a   1.000
_cell.length_b   1.000
_cell.length_c   1.000
_cell.angle_alpha   90.00
_cell.angle_beta   90.00
_cell.angle_gamma   90.00
#
_symmetry.space_group_name_H-M   'P 1'
#
loop_
_entity.id
_entity.type
_entity.pdbx_description
1 polymer ?
#
loop_
_entity_poly.entity_id
_entity_poly.type
_entity_poly.pdbx_seq_one_letter_code
_entity_poly.pdbx_strand_id
1 'polypeptide(L)'
;MPRSDAIRAGIHRLIRAVPFRRFVVILESGDRVLIEHPENIAFDPEGTGPASDEFYIITGRIRLFSTFGAVSSIALADREGAAA
;
A
#
# COMPACT_ATOMS: atom_id res chain seq x y z
N MET A 1 -12.50 -9.17 11.99
CA MET A 1 -12.24 -8.11 11.02
C MET A 1 -11.63 -8.68 9.76
N PRO A 2 -12.16 -8.35 8.58
CA PRO A 2 -11.58 -8.86 7.35
C PRO A 2 -10.14 -8.39 7.16
N ARG A 3 -9.34 -9.23 6.52
CA ARG A 3 -7.95 -8.90 6.27
C ARG A 3 -7.80 -7.63 5.45
N SER A 4 -8.70 -7.42 4.48
CA SER A 4 -8.62 -6.23 3.64
C SER A 4 -8.80 -4.94 4.44
N ASP A 5 -9.63 -4.97 5.48
CA ASP A 5 -9.79 -3.80 6.34
C ASP A 5 -8.50 -3.51 7.12
N ALA A 6 -7.83 -4.56 7.59
CA ALA A 6 -6.59 -4.38 8.32
C ALA A 6 -5.49 -3.85 7.40
N ILE A 7 -5.44 -4.33 6.17
CA ILE A 7 -4.46 -3.85 5.18
C ILE A 7 -4.72 -2.37 4.88
N ARG A 8 -5.98 -2.00 4.63
CA ARG A 8 -6.32 -0.60 4.33
C ARG A 8 -5.92 0.30 5.50
N ALA A 9 -6.24 -0.10 6.72
CA ALA A 9 -5.90 0.70 7.88
C ALA A 9 -4.40 0.82 8.07
N GLY A 10 -3.67 -0.24 7.80
CA GLY A 10 -2.23 -0.23 7.90
C GLY A 10 -1.58 0.71 6.89
N ILE A 11 -2.03 0.66 5.64
CA ILE A 11 -1.51 1.56 4.62
C ILE A 11 -1.86 3.01 4.96
N HIS A 12 -3.09 3.25 5.41
CA HIS A 12 -3.51 4.60 5.77
C HIS A 12 -2.62 5.16 6.88
N ARG A 13 -2.29 4.34 7.86
CA ARG A 13 -1.42 4.74 8.94
C ARG A 13 -0.01 5.08 8.43
N LEU A 14 0.50 4.27 7.50
CA LEU A 14 1.84 4.47 6.98
C LEU A 14 1.96 5.75 6.15
N ILE A 15 0.95 6.06 5.35
CA ILE A 15 1.04 7.28 4.52
C ILE A 15 0.85 8.54 5.34
N ARG A 16 0.34 8.43 6.57
CA ARG A 16 0.17 9.58 7.45
C ARG A 16 1.27 9.69 8.49
N ALA A 17 2.21 8.78 8.50
CA ALA A 17 3.30 8.81 9.47
C ALA A 17 4.22 10.00 9.21
N VAL A 18 4.72 10.57 10.29
CA VAL A 18 5.64 11.72 10.22
C VAL A 18 6.87 11.39 11.06
N PRO A 19 8.04 11.29 10.45
CA PRO A 19 8.28 11.38 9.00
C PRO A 19 7.77 10.16 8.26
N PHE A 20 7.48 10.35 6.98
CA PHE A 20 7.06 9.24 6.13
C PHE A 20 8.21 8.25 5.98
N ARG A 21 7.89 6.97 6.06
CA ARG A 21 8.86 5.90 5.84
C ARG A 21 8.40 5.05 4.67
N ARG A 22 9.32 4.78 3.76
CA ARG A 22 9.00 3.98 2.58
C ARG A 22 8.52 2.59 2.98
N PHE A 23 7.63 2.03 2.18
CA PHE A 23 7.16 0.68 2.43
C PHE A 23 6.90 -0.03 1.11
N VAL A 24 6.81 -1.34 1.18
CA VAL A 24 6.57 -2.20 0.04
C VAL A 24 5.22 -2.84 0.20
N VAL A 25 4.41 -2.76 -0.86
CA VAL A 25 3.15 -3.50 -0.94
C VAL A 25 3.44 -4.78 -1.68
N ILE A 26 3.14 -5.91 -1.05
CA ILE A 26 3.40 -7.22 -1.63
C ILE A 26 2.07 -7.84 -2.00
N LEU A 27 1.89 -8.10 -3.28
CA LEU A 27 0.65 -8.64 -3.80
C LEU A 27 0.69 -10.16 -3.80
N GLU A 28 -0.50 -10.77 -3.84
CA GLU A 28 -0.58 -12.21 -3.84
C GLU A 28 0.00 -12.82 -5.11
N SER A 29 0.08 -12.05 -6.17
CA SER A 29 0.76 -12.48 -7.39
C SER A 29 2.27 -12.63 -7.21
N GLY A 30 2.82 -12.08 -6.12
CA GLY A 30 4.25 -12.04 -5.90
C GLY A 30 4.87 -10.71 -6.26
N ASP A 31 4.13 -9.84 -6.90
CA ASP A 31 4.66 -8.52 -7.25
C ASP A 31 4.91 -7.70 -5.99
N ARG A 32 5.97 -6.92 -6.03
CA ARG A 32 6.38 -6.07 -4.92
C ARG A 32 6.47 -4.64 -5.45
N VAL A 33 5.76 -3.73 -4.83
CA VAL A 33 5.70 -2.34 -5.28
C VAL A 33 6.19 -1.43 -4.17
N LEU A 34 7.26 -0.71 -4.44
CA LEU A 34 7.85 0.20 -3.46
C LEU A 34 7.10 1.53 -3.49
N ILE A 35 6.66 1.96 -2.33
CA ILE A 35 6.00 3.25 -2.14
C ILE A 35 7.02 4.19 -1.51
N GLU A 36 7.51 5.13 -2.30
CA GLU A 36 8.57 6.04 -1.86
C GLU A 36 8.03 7.37 -1.35
N HIS A 37 6.78 7.68 -1.70
CA HIS A 37 6.16 8.95 -1.30
C HIS A 37 4.71 8.67 -0.95
N PRO A 38 4.13 9.37 0.03
CA PRO A 38 2.76 9.09 0.43
C PRO A 38 1.74 9.33 -0.69
N GLU A 39 2.06 10.19 -1.65
CA GLU A 39 1.14 10.44 -2.76
C GLU A 39 1.21 9.38 -3.85
N ASN A 40 2.09 8.38 -3.73
CA ASN A 40 2.16 7.31 -4.71
C ASN A 40 0.98 6.36 -4.65
N ILE A 41 0.20 6.40 -3.58
CA ILE A 41 -0.93 5.50 -3.42
C ILE A 41 -2.16 6.29 -3.00
N ALA A 42 -3.31 5.94 -3.56
CA ALA A 42 -4.56 6.62 -3.27
C ALA A 42 -5.67 5.61 -3.09
N PHE A 43 -6.54 5.86 -2.14
CA PHE A 43 -7.69 5.00 -1.87
C PHE A 43 -8.65 5.74 -0.95
N ASP A 44 -9.85 5.16 -0.77
CA ASP A 44 -10.83 5.70 0.16
C ASP A 44 -10.47 5.23 1.56
N PRO A 45 -9.98 6.12 2.44
CA PRO A 45 -9.54 5.67 3.76
C PRO A 45 -10.68 5.24 4.65
N GLU A 46 -11.91 5.66 4.34
CA GLU A 46 -13.05 5.29 5.18
C GLU A 46 -13.61 3.93 4.84
N GLY A 47 -13.31 3.43 3.65
CA GLY A 47 -13.74 2.11 3.29
C GLY A 47 -15.24 1.99 3.07
N THR A 48 -15.88 3.06 2.59
CA THR A 48 -17.31 3.06 2.30
C THR A 48 -17.51 3.21 0.80
N GLY A 49 -18.67 2.77 0.34
CA GLY A 49 -19.00 2.91 -1.07
C GLY A 49 -18.55 1.72 -1.90
N PRO A 50 -18.95 1.71 -3.18
CA PRO A 50 -18.74 0.53 -4.03
C PRO A 50 -17.28 0.25 -4.38
N ALA A 51 -16.42 1.27 -4.36
CA ALA A 51 -15.01 1.09 -4.69
C ALA A 51 -14.13 1.10 -3.45
N SER A 52 -14.69 0.79 -2.29
CA SER A 52 -13.99 0.93 -1.03
C SER A 52 -12.81 -0.02 -0.88
N ASP A 53 -12.76 -1.08 -1.67
CA ASP A 53 -11.69 -2.07 -1.59
C ASP A 53 -10.56 -1.81 -2.58
N GLU A 54 -10.68 -0.76 -3.40
CA GLU A 54 -9.73 -0.49 -4.47
C GLU A 54 -8.69 0.52 -4.07
N PHE A 55 -7.51 0.39 -4.67
CA PHE A 55 -6.48 1.42 -4.53
C PHE A 55 -5.73 1.55 -5.84
N TYR A 56 -5.09 2.71 -5.99
CA TYR A 56 -4.26 3.02 -7.14
C TYR A 56 -2.84 3.28 -6.66
N ILE A 57 -1.86 2.80 -7.40
CA ILE A 57 -0.47 3.15 -7.16
C ILE A 57 0.08 3.77 -8.42
N ILE A 58 0.66 4.96 -8.29
CA ILE A 58 1.25 5.68 -9.41
C ILE A 58 2.64 6.13 -9.00
N THR A 59 3.64 5.60 -9.69
CA THR A 59 5.02 6.00 -9.49
C THR A 59 5.59 6.43 -10.82
N GLY A 60 6.87 6.75 -10.84
CA GLY A 60 7.52 7.09 -12.10
C GLY A 60 7.58 5.95 -13.10
N ARG A 61 7.34 4.72 -12.67
CA ARG A 61 7.48 3.54 -13.51
C ARG A 61 6.20 2.73 -13.64
N ILE A 62 5.30 2.81 -12.66
CA ILE A 62 4.18 1.89 -12.56
C ILE A 62 2.89 2.66 -12.35
N ARG A 63 1.85 2.18 -13.00
CA ARG A 63 0.47 2.57 -12.68
C ARG A 63 -0.26 1.28 -12.42
N LEU A 64 -0.67 1.06 -11.20
CA LEU A 64 -1.29 -0.18 -10.77
C LEU A 64 -2.63 0.11 -10.12
N PHE A 65 -3.65 -0.62 -10.54
CA PHE A 65 -4.96 -0.59 -9.89
C PHE A 65 -5.18 -1.98 -9.32
N SER A 66 -5.52 -2.05 -8.03
CA SER A 66 -5.72 -3.35 -7.41
C SER A 66 -6.70 -3.21 -6.25
N THR A 67 -6.86 -4.29 -5.51
CA THR A 67 -7.75 -4.29 -4.35
C THR A 67 -6.98 -4.71 -3.12
N PHE A 68 -7.46 -4.30 -1.96
CA PHE A 68 -6.81 -4.67 -0.70
C PHE A 68 -6.84 -6.18 -0.48
N GLY A 69 -7.84 -6.87 -1.03
CA GLY A 69 -7.88 -8.32 -0.94
C GLY A 69 -6.76 -9.01 -1.66
N ALA A 70 -6.12 -8.33 -2.62
CA ALA A 70 -5.01 -8.90 -3.37
C ALA A 70 -3.65 -8.63 -2.72
N VAL A 71 -3.61 -7.91 -1.60
CA VAL A 71 -2.37 -7.63 -0.89
C VAL A 71 -2.11 -8.74 0.11
N SER A 72 -0.94 -9.36 0.02
CA SER A 72 -0.59 -10.40 0.97
C SER A 72 0.08 -9.81 2.21
N SER A 73 0.87 -8.75 2.06
CA SER A 73 1.54 -8.14 3.21
C SER A 73 2.10 -6.79 2.84
N ILE A 74 2.54 -6.06 3.86
CA ILE A 74 3.19 -4.75 3.72
C ILE A 74 4.45 -4.80 4.57
N ALA A 75 5.55 -4.29 4.04
CA ALA A 75 6.81 -4.30 4.76
C ALA A 75 7.45 -2.92 4.69
N LEU A 76 8.02 -2.47 5.80
CA LEU A 76 8.79 -1.24 5.78
C LEU A 76 10.09 -1.45 5.01
N ALA A 77 10.50 -0.41 4.28
CA ALA A 77 11.67 -0.50 3.43
C ALA A 77 12.68 0.59 3.73
N ASP A 78 12.69 1.08 4.95
CA ASP A 78 13.60 2.15 5.34
C ASP A 78 15.04 1.69 5.40
N ARG A 79 15.28 0.40 5.31
CA ARG A 79 16.62 -0.17 5.26
C ARG A 79 16.77 -1.08 4.07
N GLU A 80 16.41 -0.55 2.92
CA GLU A 80 16.32 -1.38 1.73
C GLU A 80 17.64 -2.04 1.35
N GLY A 81 18.76 -1.38 1.61
CA GLY A 81 20.04 -2.00 1.33
C GLY A 81 20.27 -3.25 2.15
N ALA A 82 19.80 -3.25 3.38
CA ALA A 82 19.90 -4.42 4.23
C ALA A 82 18.92 -5.49 3.85
N ALA A 83 17.81 -5.08 3.26
CA ALA A 83 16.77 -6.03 2.85
C ALA A 83 17.13 -6.76 1.58
N ALA A 84 18.08 -6.27 0.86
CA ALA A 84 18.45 -6.84 -0.43
C ALA A 84 19.03 -8.25 -0.26
#